data_4818968358b6bd2f4de6f2ef331713a4
#
_entry.id   4818968358b6bd2f4de6f2ef331713a4
#
_cell.length_a   1.000
_cell.length_b   1.000
_cell.length_c   1.000
_cell.angle_alpha   90.00
_cell.angle_beta   90.00
_cell.angle_gamma   90.00
#
_symmetry.space_group_name_H-M   'P 1'
#
loop_
_entity.id
_entity.type
_entity.pdbx_description
1 polymer ?
#
loop_
_entity_poly.entity_id
_entity_poly.type
_entity_poly.pdbx_seq_one_letter_code
_entity_poly.pdbx_strand_id
1 'polypeptide(L)'
;MPNQYRKLAIIAKKAIQGRRMTFQIADTLYYNGLIYTADNSNNFVEAIAVSQGIIIATGTKSNLLAYCNEKTQHIDLQKKMVMPGIIDAHMHPFWGGATLAGCHLDYLSLTIDEILSRIQRYLDA
;
A
#
# COMPACT_ATOMS: atom_id res chain seq x y z
N MET A 1 -9.12 42.11 -13.00
CA MET A 1 -8.87 40.69 -12.60
C MET A 1 -9.79 40.38 -11.42
N PRO A 2 -10.60 39.30 -11.49
CA PRO A 2 -11.51 38.93 -10.41
C PRO A 2 -10.76 38.63 -9.11
N ASN A 3 -11.35 39.02 -7.99
CA ASN A 3 -10.78 38.98 -6.63
C ASN A 3 -10.32 37.56 -6.17
N GLN A 4 -10.89 36.52 -6.77
CA GLN A 4 -10.52 35.12 -6.49
C GLN A 4 -9.08 34.78 -6.93
N TYR A 5 -8.59 35.33 -8.04
CA TYR A 5 -7.23 35.08 -8.52
C TYR A 5 -6.17 35.80 -7.68
N ARG A 6 -6.51 36.95 -7.05
CA ARG A 6 -5.64 37.62 -6.09
C ARG A 6 -5.46 36.79 -4.81
N LYS A 7 -6.50 36.15 -4.29
CA LYS A 7 -6.40 35.26 -3.12
C LYS A 7 -5.54 34.03 -3.41
N LEU A 8 -5.70 33.40 -4.57
CA LEU A 8 -4.87 32.26 -5.01
C LEU A 8 -3.40 32.66 -5.16
N ALA A 9 -3.10 33.81 -5.73
CA ALA A 9 -1.74 34.32 -5.86
C ALA A 9 -1.07 34.64 -4.49
N ILE A 10 -1.86 35.11 -3.51
CA ILE A 10 -1.35 35.39 -2.15
C ILE A 10 -1.10 34.08 -1.39
N ILE A 11 -1.97 33.06 -1.56
CA ILE A 11 -1.79 31.74 -0.96
C ILE A 11 -0.56 31.05 -1.58
N ALA A 12 -0.40 31.12 -2.89
CA ALA A 12 0.78 30.61 -3.59
C ALA A 12 2.07 31.31 -3.14
N LYS A 13 2.07 32.65 -3.00
CA LYS A 13 3.22 33.41 -2.48
C LYS A 13 3.55 33.05 -1.03
N LYS A 14 2.55 32.88 -0.13
CA LYS A 14 2.80 32.46 1.25
C LYS A 14 3.31 31.01 1.35
N ALA A 15 2.86 30.10 0.48
CA ALA A 15 3.40 28.74 0.40
C ALA A 15 4.87 28.72 -0.07
N ILE A 16 5.27 29.66 -0.93
CA ILE A 16 6.63 29.77 -1.47
C ILE A 16 7.60 30.41 -0.45
N GLN A 17 7.12 31.27 0.45
CA GLN A 17 7.99 32.00 1.41
C GLN A 17 8.37 31.19 2.67
N GLY A 18 7.83 30.00 2.91
CA GLY A 18 8.06 29.22 4.15
C GLY A 18 8.72 27.86 3.98
N ARG A 19 8.85 27.32 2.77
CA ARG A 19 9.57 26.08 2.49
C ARG A 19 10.52 26.28 1.32
N ARG A 20 11.82 26.20 1.59
CA ARG A 20 12.75 25.77 0.55
C ARG A 20 12.22 24.42 0.06
N MET A 21 11.53 24.40 -1.06
CA MET A 21 11.28 23.17 -1.80
C MET A 21 12.65 22.72 -2.31
N THR A 22 13.37 21.94 -1.52
CA THR A 22 14.46 21.14 -2.04
C THR A 22 13.81 20.16 -2.99
N PHE A 23 13.99 20.36 -4.28
CA PHE A 23 13.52 19.47 -5.33
C PHE A 23 14.28 18.16 -5.11
N GLN A 24 13.60 17.18 -4.53
CA GLN A 24 14.22 15.91 -4.19
C GLN A 24 14.20 15.03 -5.44
N ILE A 25 15.39 14.62 -5.90
CA ILE A 25 15.53 13.72 -7.05
C ILE A 25 15.32 12.28 -6.55
N ALA A 26 14.58 11.52 -7.32
CA ALA A 26 14.33 10.10 -7.04
C ALA A 26 15.57 9.25 -7.34
N ASP A 27 15.85 8.31 -6.46
CA ASP A 27 16.83 7.25 -6.72
C ASP A 27 16.22 6.21 -7.65
N THR A 28 14.91 5.96 -7.49
CA THR A 28 14.18 4.95 -8.24
C THR A 28 12.79 5.46 -8.64
N LEU A 29 12.42 5.24 -9.89
CA LEU A 29 11.07 5.40 -10.43
C LEU A 29 10.51 4.02 -10.75
N TYR A 30 9.47 3.60 -10.02
CA TYR A 30 8.66 2.44 -10.38
C TYR A 30 7.49 2.92 -11.24
N TYR A 31 7.22 2.27 -12.37
CA TYR A 31 6.19 2.71 -13.30
C TYR A 31 5.49 1.53 -13.99
N ASN A 32 4.42 1.81 -14.75
CA ASN A 32 3.64 0.81 -15.48
C ASN A 32 3.09 -0.26 -14.53
N GLY A 33 2.60 0.15 -13.35
CA GLY A 33 2.02 -0.71 -12.33
C GLY A 33 0.57 -0.39 -12.02
N LEU A 34 -0.06 -1.23 -11.22
CA LEU A 34 -1.30 -0.97 -10.52
C LEU A 34 -0.97 -0.79 -9.04
N ILE A 35 -0.67 0.44 -8.63
CA ILE A 35 -0.12 0.74 -7.31
C ILE A 35 -1.23 1.26 -6.40
N TYR A 36 -1.58 0.49 -5.37
CA TYR A 36 -2.56 0.89 -4.36
C TYR A 36 -1.90 1.80 -3.32
N THR A 37 -2.40 3.03 -3.17
CA THR A 37 -1.78 4.04 -2.31
C THR A 37 -2.06 3.84 -0.83
N ALA A 38 -3.15 3.15 -0.48
CA ALA A 38 -3.64 2.97 0.89
C ALA A 38 -3.78 4.29 1.67
N ASP A 39 -4.02 5.39 0.96
CA ASP A 39 -4.36 6.68 1.55
C ASP A 39 -5.88 6.81 1.77
N ASN A 40 -6.33 7.92 2.35
CA ASN A 40 -7.75 8.15 2.64
C ASN A 40 -8.66 8.14 1.40
N SER A 41 -8.12 8.29 0.20
CA SER A 41 -8.85 8.25 -1.07
C SER A 41 -8.88 6.84 -1.68
N ASN A 42 -8.11 5.89 -1.15
CA ASN A 42 -8.01 4.50 -1.65
C ASN A 42 -7.78 4.44 -3.16
N ASN A 43 -6.94 5.31 -3.67
CA ASN A 43 -6.67 5.45 -5.09
C ASN A 43 -5.62 4.43 -5.58
N PHE A 44 -5.66 4.20 -6.90
CA PHE A 44 -4.60 3.52 -7.62
C PHE A 44 -3.84 4.54 -8.47
N VAL A 45 -2.52 4.38 -8.53
CA VAL A 45 -1.63 5.19 -9.37
C VAL A 45 -0.77 4.30 -10.27
N GLU A 46 -0.24 4.87 -11.34
CA GLU A 46 0.60 4.15 -12.32
C GLU A 46 2.06 4.03 -11.89
N ALA A 47 2.54 5.02 -11.12
CA ALA A 47 3.95 5.14 -10.80
C ALA A 47 4.18 5.76 -9.43
N ILE A 48 5.35 5.45 -8.83
CA ILE A 48 5.88 6.07 -7.62
C ILE A 48 7.35 6.43 -7.80
N ALA A 49 7.73 7.61 -7.30
CA ALA A 49 9.11 8.05 -7.21
C ALA A 49 9.60 7.90 -5.77
N VAL A 50 10.75 7.25 -5.60
CA VAL A 50 11.35 6.95 -4.30
C VAL A 50 12.71 7.61 -4.20
N SER A 51 13.02 8.20 -3.05
CA SER A 51 14.34 8.73 -2.72
C SER A 51 14.71 8.33 -1.29
N GLN A 52 15.87 7.73 -1.12
CA GLN A 52 16.39 7.26 0.18
C GLN A 52 15.37 6.39 0.96
N GLY A 53 14.66 5.51 0.24
CA GLY A 53 13.66 4.62 0.82
C GLY A 53 12.30 5.28 1.14
N ILE A 54 12.12 6.56 0.81
CA ILE A 54 10.89 7.32 1.05
C ILE A 54 10.18 7.59 -0.29
N ILE A 55 8.88 7.36 -0.34
CA ILE A 55 8.05 7.75 -1.48
C ILE A 55 7.93 9.28 -1.47
N ILE A 56 8.47 9.94 -2.50
CA ILE A 56 8.48 11.40 -2.62
C ILE A 56 7.36 11.93 -3.53
N ALA A 57 6.86 11.09 -4.43
CA ALA A 57 5.73 11.44 -5.30
C ALA A 57 5.03 10.19 -5.83
N THR A 58 3.73 10.33 -6.13
CA THR A 58 2.87 9.30 -6.73
C THR A 58 2.08 9.91 -7.90
N GLY A 59 1.75 9.13 -8.92
CA GLY A 59 0.97 9.62 -10.05
C GLY A 59 1.19 8.82 -11.33
N THR A 60 1.19 9.51 -12.48
CA THR A 60 1.53 8.92 -13.78
C THR A 60 3.03 8.97 -14.01
N LYS A 61 3.55 8.03 -14.84
CA LYS A 61 4.97 8.05 -15.23
C LYS A 61 5.39 9.42 -15.76
N SER A 62 4.60 10.03 -16.65
CA SER A 62 4.91 11.31 -17.28
C SER A 62 5.08 12.44 -16.24
N ASN A 63 4.23 12.48 -15.22
CA ASN A 63 4.32 13.50 -14.17
C ASN A 63 5.54 13.30 -13.27
N LEU A 64 5.94 12.05 -13.04
CA LEU A 64 7.05 11.72 -12.14
C LEU A 64 8.43 11.81 -12.79
N LEU A 65 8.52 11.92 -14.12
CA LEU A 65 9.79 12.20 -14.80
C LEU A 65 10.43 13.50 -14.34
N ALA A 66 9.65 14.47 -13.87
CA ALA A 66 10.18 15.71 -13.30
C ALA A 66 11.05 15.49 -12.05
N TYR A 67 10.86 14.35 -11.34
CA TYR A 67 11.65 13.97 -10.17
C TYR A 67 12.87 13.11 -10.54
N CYS A 68 13.11 12.84 -11.83
CA CYS A 68 14.16 11.93 -12.29
C CYS A 68 15.33 12.70 -12.90
N ASN A 69 16.50 12.07 -12.86
CA ASN A 69 17.69 12.48 -13.61
C ASN A 69 18.38 11.24 -14.23
N GLU A 70 19.55 11.43 -14.82
CA GLU A 70 20.33 10.35 -15.49
C GLU A 70 20.74 9.20 -14.53
N LYS A 71 20.77 9.45 -13.23
CA LYS A 71 21.13 8.46 -12.21
C LYS A 71 19.92 7.72 -11.63
N THR A 72 18.70 8.16 -11.92
CA THR A 72 17.48 7.54 -11.44
C THR A 72 17.30 6.17 -12.09
N GLN A 73 17.17 5.13 -11.28
CA GLN A 73 16.85 3.79 -11.77
C GLN A 73 15.36 3.73 -12.17
N HIS A 74 15.07 3.25 -13.37
CA HIS A 74 13.71 3.07 -13.87
C HIS A 74 13.33 1.59 -13.84
N ILE A 75 12.28 1.24 -13.09
CA ILE A 75 11.81 -0.14 -12.90
C ILE A 75 10.40 -0.27 -13.49
N ASP A 76 10.27 -1.05 -14.56
CA ASP A 76 8.98 -1.39 -15.16
C ASP A 76 8.29 -2.50 -14.34
N LEU A 77 7.14 -2.20 -13.79
CA LEU A 77 6.34 -3.13 -12.99
C LEU A 77 5.54 -4.12 -13.86
N GLN A 78 5.52 -3.95 -15.17
CA GLN A 78 4.86 -4.86 -16.12
C GLN A 78 3.38 -5.10 -15.74
N LYS A 79 2.67 -4.05 -15.36
CA LYS A 79 1.27 -4.07 -14.90
C LYS A 79 1.02 -4.88 -13.64
N LYS A 80 2.07 -5.26 -12.91
CA LYS A 80 1.93 -5.94 -11.61
C LYS A 80 1.34 -4.99 -10.58
N MET A 81 0.59 -5.59 -9.65
CA MET A 81 0.06 -4.87 -8.49
C MET A 81 1.15 -4.63 -7.47
N VAL A 82 1.16 -3.42 -6.90
CA VAL A 82 2.00 -3.04 -5.75
C VAL A 82 1.10 -2.48 -4.67
N MET A 83 1.32 -2.89 -3.44
CA MET A 83 0.58 -2.42 -2.27
C MET A 83 1.51 -2.36 -1.07
N PRO A 84 1.16 -1.60 0.00
CA PRO A 84 1.90 -1.66 1.25
C PRO A 84 1.99 -3.08 1.80
N GLY A 85 3.10 -3.40 2.44
CA GLY A 85 3.26 -4.69 3.13
C GLY A 85 2.19 -4.87 4.20
N ILE A 86 1.70 -6.10 4.34
CA ILE A 86 0.72 -6.44 5.38
C ILE A 86 1.43 -6.44 6.72
N ILE A 87 0.89 -5.68 7.68
CA ILE A 87 1.35 -5.64 9.07
C ILE A 87 0.24 -6.20 9.93
N ASP A 88 0.46 -7.36 10.53
CA ASP A 88 -0.43 -7.91 11.55
C ASP A 88 0.16 -7.60 12.94
N ALA A 89 -0.46 -6.64 13.63
CA ALA A 89 -0.02 -6.21 14.96
C ALA A 89 -0.60 -7.07 16.10
N HIS A 90 -1.49 -8.02 15.78
CA HIS A 90 -2.11 -8.90 16.76
C HIS A 90 -2.37 -10.28 16.16
N MET A 91 -1.44 -11.20 16.34
CA MET A 91 -1.57 -12.57 15.84
C MET A 91 -1.22 -13.59 16.93
N HIS A 92 -1.82 -14.76 16.83
CA HIS A 92 -1.56 -15.90 17.71
C HIS A 92 -1.06 -17.11 16.89
N PRO A 93 0.11 -17.05 16.23
CA PRO A 93 0.54 -18.10 15.30
C PRO A 93 0.74 -19.45 15.97
N PHE A 94 1.23 -19.46 17.22
CA PHE A 94 1.39 -20.68 17.99
C PHE A 94 0.05 -21.36 18.28
N TRP A 95 -0.93 -20.61 18.81
CA TRP A 95 -2.26 -21.14 19.10
C TRP A 95 -3.01 -21.54 17.84
N GLY A 96 -2.95 -20.72 16.78
CA GLY A 96 -3.53 -21.04 15.49
C GLY A 96 -2.94 -22.32 14.90
N GLY A 97 -1.62 -22.48 14.93
CA GLY A 97 -0.95 -23.71 14.47
C GLY A 97 -1.31 -24.94 15.30
N ALA A 98 -1.36 -24.80 16.63
CA ALA A 98 -1.72 -25.90 17.54
C ALA A 98 -3.17 -26.35 17.33
N THR A 99 -4.11 -25.43 17.07
CA THR A 99 -5.49 -25.81 16.78
C THR A 99 -5.63 -26.55 15.44
N LEU A 100 -4.83 -26.20 14.43
CA LEU A 100 -4.84 -26.89 13.14
C LEU A 100 -4.32 -28.34 13.23
N ALA A 101 -3.48 -28.64 14.22
CA ALA A 101 -2.98 -30.00 14.45
C ALA A 101 -3.97 -30.89 15.22
N GLY A 102 -5.06 -30.32 15.73
CA GLY A 102 -6.08 -31.03 16.51
C GLY A 102 -7.43 -31.15 15.77
N CYS A 103 -8.38 -31.80 16.43
CA CYS A 103 -9.76 -31.78 15.95
C CYS A 103 -10.35 -30.38 16.19
N HIS A 104 -10.72 -29.67 15.13
CA HIS A 104 -11.32 -28.35 15.22
C HIS A 104 -12.69 -28.29 14.52
N LEU A 105 -13.56 -27.41 15.01
CA LEU A 105 -14.94 -27.28 14.55
C LEU A 105 -15.14 -26.07 13.60
N ASP A 106 -14.06 -25.39 13.20
CA ASP A 106 -14.03 -24.28 12.24
C ASP A 106 -14.97 -23.10 12.56
N TYR A 107 -15.36 -22.95 13.82
CA TYR A 107 -16.37 -21.96 14.27
C TYR A 107 -17.72 -22.08 13.53
N LEU A 108 -18.04 -23.26 12.99
CA LEU A 108 -19.28 -23.51 12.27
C LEU A 108 -20.43 -23.77 13.25
N SER A 109 -21.63 -23.37 12.86
CA SER A 109 -22.87 -23.77 13.57
C SER A 109 -23.19 -25.21 13.23
N LEU A 110 -22.77 -26.14 14.09
CA LEU A 110 -22.91 -27.59 13.87
C LEU A 110 -23.93 -28.17 14.84
N THR A 111 -24.66 -29.19 14.38
CA THR A 111 -25.46 -30.05 15.24
C THR A 111 -24.56 -30.99 16.05
N ILE A 112 -25.10 -31.60 17.10
CA ILE A 112 -24.37 -32.57 17.93
C ILE A 112 -23.85 -33.75 17.07
N ASP A 113 -24.66 -34.28 16.15
CA ASP A 113 -24.27 -35.40 15.29
C ASP A 113 -23.13 -35.03 14.34
N GLU A 114 -23.11 -33.78 13.82
CA GLU A 114 -22.01 -33.29 12.98
C GLU A 114 -20.73 -33.12 13.80
N ILE A 115 -20.82 -32.67 15.04
CA ILE A 115 -19.67 -32.54 15.95
C ILE A 115 -19.09 -33.95 16.23
N LEU A 116 -19.94 -34.91 16.62
CA LEU A 116 -19.51 -36.29 16.89
C LEU A 116 -18.87 -36.92 15.66
N SER A 117 -19.46 -36.73 14.49
CA SER A 117 -18.91 -37.25 13.22
C SER A 117 -17.54 -36.63 12.88
N ARG A 118 -17.28 -35.38 13.22
CA ARG A 118 -15.97 -34.76 13.02
C ARG A 118 -14.92 -35.32 13.98
N ILE A 119 -15.29 -35.48 15.24
CA ILE A 119 -14.42 -36.08 16.26
C ILE A 119 -14.03 -37.49 15.86
N GLN A 120 -15.00 -38.30 15.44
CA GLN A 120 -14.74 -39.67 15.01
C GLN A 120 -13.80 -39.74 13.82
N ARG A 121 -14.01 -38.93 12.79
CA ARG A 121 -13.10 -38.85 11.62
C ARG A 121 -11.67 -38.44 12.00
N TYR A 122 -11.51 -37.56 13.00
CA TYR A 122 -10.20 -37.19 13.48
C TYR A 122 -9.50 -38.32 14.24
N LEU A 123 -10.27 -39.14 15.00
CA LEU A 123 -9.72 -40.27 15.74
C LEU A 123 -9.34 -41.44 14.83
N ASP A 124 -9.99 -41.55 13.67
CA ASP A 124 -9.75 -42.61 12.68
C ASP A 124 -8.62 -42.31 11.70
N ALA A 125 -8.04 -41.05 11.72
CA ALA A 125 -7.00 -40.57 10.81
C ALA A 125 -5.61 -40.80 11.37
#